data_b87667dfce614b36a4b92caa92a9307b
#
_entry.id   b87667dfce614b36a4b92caa92a9307b
#
_cell.length_a   1.000
_cell.length_b   1.000
_cell.length_c   1.000
_cell.angle_alpha   90.00
_cell.angle_beta   90.00
_cell.angle_gamma   90.00
#
_symmetry.space_group_name_H-M   'P 1'
#
loop_
_entity.id
_entity.type
_entity.pdbx_description
1 polymer ?
#
loop_
_entity_poly.entity_id
_entity_poly.type
_entity_poly.pdbx_seq_one_letter_code
_entity_poly.pdbx_strand_id
1 'polypeptide(L)'
;LKESPAKSTAAIRYWGEYDLPAAIDCLLEKTLAKKIILVGHGVGGQLMGLSHNYDKLSHVVGIASSAGFIGNMQGLFKWKAWFFFNIYIPLCHLFFGYTKTKVIGIGEDLPPEVAREWALYCQKDGYIASAVGKTVFVNYFNHIDCPFTVIYSIDDDISRKKNVES
;
A
#
# COMPACT_ATOMS: atom_id res chain seq x y z
N LEU A 1 4.66 18.35 -2.15
CA LEU A 1 5.81 18.34 -1.23
C LEU A 1 6.66 19.58 -1.49
N LYS A 2 7.03 20.31 -0.43
CA LYS A 2 7.91 21.49 -0.55
C LYS A 2 9.39 21.08 -0.76
N GLU A 3 9.72 19.83 -0.51
CA GLU A 3 11.07 19.27 -0.64
C GLU A 3 11.14 18.23 -1.76
N SER A 4 12.35 18.02 -2.29
CA SER A 4 12.57 17.00 -3.31
C SER A 4 12.26 15.60 -2.76
N PRO A 5 11.53 14.75 -3.51
CA PRO A 5 11.27 13.36 -3.12
C PRO A 5 12.55 12.58 -2.79
N ALA A 6 13.68 12.92 -3.41
CA ALA A 6 14.97 12.28 -3.17
C ALA A 6 15.48 12.41 -1.72
N LYS A 7 15.02 13.43 -0.98
CA LYS A 7 15.41 13.66 0.43
C LYS A 7 14.40 13.08 1.42
N SER A 8 13.29 12.55 0.95
CA SER A 8 12.23 12.00 1.81
C SER A 8 12.65 10.64 2.37
N THR A 9 12.42 10.44 3.65
CA THR A 9 12.58 9.17 4.37
C THR A 9 11.27 8.39 4.48
N ALA A 10 10.20 8.84 3.82
CA ALA A 10 8.91 8.19 3.83
C ALA A 10 9.00 6.75 3.29
N ALA A 11 8.26 5.84 3.89
CA ALA A 11 8.10 4.45 3.49
C ALA A 11 6.62 4.06 3.52
N ILE A 12 6.19 3.08 2.73
CA ILE A 12 4.77 2.65 2.69
C ILE A 12 4.31 2.18 4.07
N ARG A 13 5.15 1.40 4.77
CA ARG A 13 4.80 0.91 6.11
C ARG A 13 4.49 2.04 7.09
N TYR A 14 5.14 3.21 6.98
CA TYR A 14 4.90 4.33 7.88
C TYR A 14 3.50 4.92 7.75
N TRP A 15 2.89 4.82 6.58
CA TRP A 15 1.48 5.21 6.43
C TRP A 15 0.54 4.34 7.29
N GLY A 16 0.86 3.05 7.44
CA GLY A 16 0.11 2.15 8.31
C GLY A 16 0.50 2.24 9.79
N GLU A 17 1.79 2.44 10.07
CA GLU A 17 2.33 2.46 11.44
C GLU A 17 2.08 3.79 12.16
N TYR A 18 2.03 4.92 11.39
CA TYR A 18 1.96 6.26 11.98
C TYR A 18 0.79 7.10 11.47
N ASP A 19 0.62 7.24 10.14
CA ASP A 19 -0.36 8.17 9.59
C ASP A 19 -1.79 7.67 9.80
N LEU A 20 -2.04 6.40 9.53
CA LEU A 20 -3.36 5.79 9.71
C LEU A 20 -3.83 5.83 11.18
N PRO A 21 -3.05 5.36 12.17
CA PRO A 21 -3.47 5.46 13.57
C PRO A 21 -3.64 6.91 14.04
N ALA A 22 -2.81 7.84 13.60
CA ALA A 22 -2.98 9.25 13.93
C ALA A 22 -4.28 9.83 13.36
N ALA A 23 -4.67 9.44 12.14
CA ALA A 23 -5.94 9.84 11.54
C ALA A 23 -7.15 9.24 12.28
N ILE A 24 -7.05 7.97 12.68
CA ILE A 24 -8.09 7.28 13.48
C ILE A 24 -8.29 8.02 14.81
N ASP A 25 -7.23 8.26 15.56
CA ASP A 25 -7.29 8.92 16.87
C ASP A 25 -7.84 10.35 16.75
N CYS A 26 -7.38 11.11 15.75
CA CYS A 26 -7.89 12.46 15.49
C CYS A 26 -9.40 12.47 15.18
N LEU A 27 -9.90 11.52 14.40
CA LEU A 27 -11.33 11.41 14.09
C LEU A 27 -12.15 11.05 15.32
N LEU A 28 -11.71 10.09 16.12
CA LEU A 28 -12.40 9.69 17.35
C LEU A 28 -12.46 10.84 18.35
N GLU A 29 -11.39 11.58 18.52
CA GLU A 29 -11.34 12.76 19.40
C GLU A 29 -12.32 13.84 18.95
N LYS A 30 -12.36 14.15 17.64
CA LYS A 30 -13.19 15.24 17.09
C LYS A 30 -14.66 14.87 16.97
N THR A 31 -15.01 13.61 16.79
CA THR A 31 -16.39 13.18 16.52
C THR A 31 -17.09 12.54 17.72
N LEU A 32 -16.35 12.23 18.78
CA LEU A 32 -16.82 11.46 19.93
C LEU A 32 -17.37 10.07 19.56
N ALA A 33 -17.07 9.59 18.35
CA ALA A 33 -17.44 8.25 17.91
C ALA A 33 -16.63 7.21 18.68
N LYS A 34 -17.21 6.04 18.91
CA LYS A 34 -16.50 4.91 19.57
C LYS A 34 -15.70 4.07 18.57
N LYS A 35 -16.17 4.01 17.33
CA LYS A 35 -15.55 3.28 16.22
C LYS A 35 -15.77 4.04 14.93
N ILE A 36 -14.92 3.76 13.96
CA ILE A 36 -14.97 4.37 12.61
C ILE A 36 -15.01 3.29 11.53
N ILE A 37 -15.43 3.70 10.34
CA ILE A 37 -15.30 2.90 9.11
C ILE A 37 -14.11 3.42 8.35
N LEU A 38 -13.18 2.53 7.99
CA LEU A 38 -12.06 2.84 7.12
C LEU A 38 -12.48 2.58 5.66
N VAL A 39 -12.43 3.61 4.82
CA VAL A 39 -12.57 3.48 3.37
C VAL A 39 -11.22 3.79 2.74
N GLY A 40 -10.57 2.78 2.17
CA GLY A 40 -9.24 2.90 1.58
C GLY A 40 -9.21 2.52 0.11
N HIS A 41 -8.52 3.30 -0.72
CA HIS A 41 -8.24 2.97 -2.10
C HIS A 41 -6.82 2.40 -2.25
N GLY A 42 -6.68 1.32 -3.03
CA GLY A 42 -5.38 0.69 -3.26
C GLY A 42 -4.67 0.35 -1.94
N VAL A 43 -3.46 0.85 -1.76
CA VAL A 43 -2.65 0.63 -0.54
C VAL A 43 -3.34 1.12 0.73
N GLY A 44 -4.21 2.13 0.65
CA GLY A 44 -4.91 2.67 1.80
C GLY A 44 -5.87 1.68 2.49
N GLY A 45 -6.36 0.67 1.76
CA GLY A 45 -7.16 -0.42 2.35
C GLY A 45 -6.33 -1.62 2.82
N GLN A 46 -5.02 -1.63 2.59
CA GLN A 46 -4.14 -2.76 2.90
C GLN A 46 -3.35 -2.57 4.20
N LEU A 47 -3.19 -1.32 4.65
CA LEU A 47 -2.27 -0.97 5.73
C LEU A 47 -2.88 -1.07 7.13
N MET A 48 -4.17 -1.40 7.26
CA MET A 48 -4.86 -1.47 8.56
C MET A 48 -4.19 -2.45 9.54
N GLY A 49 -3.59 -3.52 9.02
CA GLY A 49 -2.86 -4.50 9.83
C GLY A 49 -1.56 -3.99 10.45
N LEU A 50 -1.12 -2.76 10.11
CA LEU A 50 0.01 -2.09 10.75
C LEU A 50 -0.44 -1.08 11.81
N SER A 51 -1.74 -0.75 11.87
CA SER A 51 -2.28 0.24 12.79
C SER A 51 -2.52 -0.36 14.17
N HIS A 52 -1.87 0.18 15.19
CA HIS A 52 -1.98 -0.33 16.57
C HIS A 52 -3.39 -0.14 17.18
N ASN A 53 -4.20 0.77 16.63
CA ASN A 53 -5.57 1.04 17.04
C ASN A 53 -6.61 0.44 16.09
N TYR A 54 -6.27 -0.68 15.44
CA TYR A 54 -7.15 -1.46 14.56
C TYR A 54 -8.48 -1.83 15.21
N ASP A 55 -8.50 -2.01 16.54
CA ASP A 55 -9.70 -2.31 17.34
C ASP A 55 -10.76 -1.20 17.31
N LYS A 56 -10.39 0.02 16.89
CA LYS A 56 -11.28 1.15 16.69
C LYS A 56 -12.01 1.11 15.34
N LEU A 57 -11.65 0.19 14.47
CA LEU A 57 -12.35 -0.02 13.20
C LEU A 57 -13.61 -0.88 13.44
N SER A 58 -14.75 -0.46 12.90
CA SER A 58 -15.99 -1.24 12.85
C SER A 58 -16.18 -1.98 11.55
N HIS A 59 -15.60 -1.46 10.46
CA HIS A 59 -15.66 -2.04 9.13
C HIS A 59 -14.52 -1.45 8.28
N VAL A 60 -14.00 -2.22 7.35
CA VAL A 60 -13.06 -1.74 6.34
C VAL A 60 -13.65 -1.96 4.95
N VAL A 61 -13.61 -0.92 4.11
CA VAL A 61 -14.00 -0.97 2.71
C VAL A 61 -12.77 -0.67 1.87
N GLY A 62 -12.24 -1.68 1.20
CA GLY A 62 -11.14 -1.54 0.26
C GLY A 62 -11.67 -1.32 -1.16
N ILE A 63 -11.31 -0.21 -1.80
CA ILE A 63 -11.64 0.05 -3.21
C ILE A 63 -10.37 -0.23 -4.01
N ALA A 64 -10.44 -1.18 -4.95
CA ALA A 64 -9.27 -1.66 -5.70
C ALA A 64 -8.06 -2.00 -4.80
N SER A 65 -8.35 -2.46 -3.57
CA SER A 65 -7.33 -2.87 -2.60
C SER A 65 -7.04 -4.35 -2.76
N SER A 66 -5.80 -4.68 -3.11
CA SER A 66 -5.39 -6.06 -3.37
C SER A 66 -3.90 -6.23 -3.10
N ALA A 67 -3.43 -7.45 -2.98
CA ALA A 67 -2.00 -7.72 -2.79
C ALA A 67 -1.11 -7.18 -3.93
N GLY A 68 -1.66 -6.91 -5.12
CA GLY A 68 -0.91 -6.38 -6.25
C GLY A 68 0.25 -7.27 -6.71
N PHE A 69 0.18 -8.57 -6.41
CA PHE A 69 1.26 -9.51 -6.71
C PHE A 69 1.42 -9.72 -8.21
N ILE A 70 2.61 -9.42 -8.75
CA ILE A 70 2.93 -9.56 -10.18
C ILE A 70 2.69 -10.99 -10.68
N GLY A 71 2.89 -12.00 -9.84
CA GLY A 71 2.66 -13.40 -10.19
C GLY A 71 1.24 -13.69 -10.67
N ASN A 72 0.26 -12.95 -10.17
CA ASN A 72 -1.16 -13.08 -10.50
C ASN A 72 -1.60 -12.17 -11.65
N MET A 73 -0.77 -11.21 -12.10
CA MET A 73 -1.03 -10.36 -13.26
C MET A 73 -0.88 -11.16 -14.56
N GLN A 74 -1.49 -10.70 -15.65
CA GLN A 74 -1.52 -11.44 -16.92
C GLN A 74 -1.12 -10.56 -18.11
N GLY A 75 -0.83 -11.22 -19.22
CA GLY A 75 -0.59 -10.60 -20.51
C GLY A 75 0.54 -9.58 -20.51
N LEU A 76 0.41 -8.56 -21.34
CA LEU A 76 1.40 -7.49 -21.49
C LEU A 76 1.57 -6.67 -20.21
N PHE A 77 0.52 -6.54 -19.39
CA PHE A 77 0.58 -5.76 -18.15
C PHE A 77 1.57 -6.36 -17.15
N LYS A 78 1.63 -7.69 -17.03
CA LYS A 78 2.64 -8.38 -16.19
C LYS A 78 4.06 -8.00 -16.56
N TRP A 79 4.38 -7.94 -17.86
CA TRP A 79 5.71 -7.55 -18.35
C TRP A 79 5.99 -6.07 -18.11
N LYS A 80 5.00 -5.19 -18.28
CA LYS A 80 5.12 -3.76 -17.94
C LYS A 80 5.39 -3.56 -16.46
N ALA A 81 4.66 -4.25 -15.58
CA ALA A 81 4.88 -4.21 -14.14
C ALA A 81 6.27 -4.74 -13.75
N TRP A 82 6.68 -5.87 -14.33
CA TRP A 82 8.01 -6.41 -14.10
C TRP A 82 9.12 -5.42 -14.51
N PHE A 83 9.01 -4.83 -15.71
CA PHE A 83 9.95 -3.82 -16.21
C PHE A 83 9.99 -2.60 -15.28
N PHE A 84 8.82 -2.12 -14.86
CA PHE A 84 8.70 -0.97 -13.97
C PHE A 84 9.44 -1.20 -12.65
N PHE A 85 9.19 -2.33 -11.99
CA PHE A 85 9.78 -2.61 -10.68
C PHE A 85 11.26 -2.99 -10.75
N ASN A 86 11.71 -3.69 -11.80
CA ASN A 86 13.06 -4.25 -11.85
C ASN A 86 14.06 -3.42 -12.67
N ILE A 87 13.57 -2.53 -13.54
CA ILE A 87 14.43 -1.73 -14.42
C ILE A 87 14.17 -0.23 -14.22
N TYR A 88 12.92 0.21 -14.37
CA TYR A 88 12.61 1.64 -14.32
C TYR A 88 12.90 2.27 -12.95
N ILE A 89 12.42 1.69 -11.86
CA ILE A 89 12.69 2.17 -10.50
C ILE A 89 14.20 2.24 -10.20
N PRO A 90 15.01 1.16 -10.40
CA PRO A 90 16.45 1.22 -10.18
C PRO A 90 17.16 2.29 -11.01
N LEU A 91 16.81 2.44 -12.27
CA LEU A 91 17.39 3.48 -13.12
C LEU A 91 17.02 4.88 -12.63
N CYS A 92 15.75 5.10 -12.25
CA CYS A 92 15.34 6.38 -11.67
C CYS A 92 16.14 6.69 -10.38
N HIS A 93 16.33 5.72 -9.51
CA HIS A 93 17.12 5.91 -8.29
C HIS A 93 18.58 6.23 -8.58
N LEU A 94 19.18 5.56 -9.57
CA LEU A 94 20.57 5.81 -9.96
C LEU A 94 20.78 7.23 -10.50
N PHE A 95 19.87 7.72 -11.36
CA PHE A 95 20.04 9.01 -12.03
C PHE A 95 19.42 10.20 -11.30
N PHE A 96 18.33 10.00 -10.55
CA PHE A 96 17.54 11.09 -9.95
C PHE A 96 17.44 11.00 -8.42
N GLY A 97 17.75 9.86 -7.81
CA GLY A 97 17.61 9.62 -6.38
C GLY A 97 16.15 9.37 -5.92
N TYR A 98 15.19 9.30 -6.84
CA TYR A 98 13.77 9.02 -6.58
C TYR A 98 13.10 8.50 -7.85
N THR A 99 11.87 7.98 -7.75
CA THR A 99 11.17 7.43 -8.93
C THR A 99 10.27 8.47 -9.57
N LYS A 100 10.50 8.79 -10.85
CA LYS A 100 9.73 9.74 -11.66
C LYS A 100 8.45 9.10 -12.21
N THR A 101 7.45 8.87 -11.37
CA THR A 101 6.18 8.26 -11.76
C THR A 101 5.24 9.23 -12.48
N LYS A 102 5.34 10.51 -12.19
CA LYS A 102 4.51 11.56 -12.80
C LYS A 102 4.69 11.64 -14.33
N VAL A 103 5.91 11.53 -14.81
CA VAL A 103 6.21 11.63 -16.26
C VAL A 103 5.67 10.45 -17.07
N ILE A 104 5.39 9.32 -16.42
CA ILE A 104 4.81 8.12 -17.06
C ILE A 104 3.34 7.91 -16.70
N GLY A 105 2.70 8.90 -16.05
CA GLY A 105 1.26 8.89 -15.74
C GLY A 105 0.85 7.95 -14.60
N ILE A 106 1.77 7.52 -13.74
CA ILE A 106 1.52 6.62 -12.60
C ILE A 106 1.38 7.41 -11.27
N GLY A 107 0.79 8.59 -11.31
CA GLY A 107 0.59 9.43 -10.13
C GLY A 107 1.77 10.34 -9.82
N GLU A 108 1.95 10.73 -8.57
CA GLU A 108 3.03 11.63 -8.14
C GLU A 108 4.37 10.89 -8.02
N ASP A 109 5.47 11.64 -8.09
CA ASP A 109 6.82 11.10 -7.95
C ASP A 109 7.03 10.47 -6.57
N LEU A 110 7.65 9.31 -6.54
CA LEU A 110 7.79 8.50 -5.33
C LEU A 110 9.16 8.68 -4.68
N PRO A 111 9.19 8.89 -3.35
CA PRO A 111 10.41 8.76 -2.56
C PRO A 111 11.08 7.41 -2.76
N PRO A 112 12.41 7.32 -2.61
CA PRO A 112 13.15 6.10 -2.92
C PRO A 112 12.68 4.89 -2.09
N GLU A 113 12.43 5.07 -0.80
CA GLU A 113 12.01 3.97 0.06
C GLU A 113 10.57 3.51 -0.22
N VAL A 114 9.67 4.45 -0.55
CA VAL A 114 8.29 4.13 -0.97
C VAL A 114 8.30 3.26 -2.22
N ALA A 115 9.07 3.64 -3.24
CA ALA A 115 9.17 2.89 -4.48
C ALA A 115 9.83 1.52 -4.27
N ARG A 116 10.86 1.43 -3.40
CA ARG A 116 11.55 0.20 -3.07
C ARG A 116 10.64 -0.79 -2.34
N GLU A 117 9.89 -0.33 -1.34
CA GLU A 117 8.93 -1.18 -0.62
C GLU A 117 7.78 -1.63 -1.53
N TRP A 118 7.27 -0.73 -2.38
CA TRP A 118 6.24 -1.11 -3.34
C TRP A 118 6.72 -2.21 -4.28
N ALA A 119 7.92 -2.07 -4.85
CA ALA A 119 8.53 -3.09 -5.68
C ALA A 119 8.71 -4.41 -4.91
N LEU A 120 9.17 -4.35 -3.65
CA LEU A 120 9.38 -5.53 -2.81
C LEU A 120 8.07 -6.27 -2.54
N TYR A 121 7.02 -5.54 -2.15
CA TYR A 121 5.74 -6.11 -1.78
C TYR A 121 5.00 -6.70 -2.99
N CYS A 122 4.98 -6.00 -4.12
CA CYS A 122 4.33 -6.50 -5.34
C CYS A 122 5.04 -7.71 -5.99
N GLN A 123 6.29 -7.96 -5.64
CA GLN A 123 7.03 -9.14 -6.13
C GLN A 123 6.90 -10.37 -5.22
N LYS A 124 6.19 -10.26 -4.10
CA LYS A 124 5.99 -11.34 -3.13
C LYS A 124 4.50 -11.63 -2.95
N ASP A 125 4.18 -12.91 -2.91
CA ASP A 125 2.87 -13.34 -2.47
C ASP A 125 2.65 -12.93 -1.01
N GLY A 126 1.41 -12.50 -0.68
CA GLY A 126 1.09 -11.94 0.63
C GLY A 126 1.46 -10.45 0.81
N TYR A 127 1.95 -9.77 -0.26
CA TYR A 127 2.20 -8.33 -0.26
C TYR A 127 3.00 -7.87 0.99
N ILE A 128 2.46 -6.92 1.78
CA ILE A 128 3.14 -6.39 2.97
C ILE A 128 3.33 -7.44 4.07
N ALA A 129 2.45 -8.46 4.16
CA ALA A 129 2.61 -9.56 5.11
C ALA A 129 3.90 -10.36 4.83
N SER A 130 4.37 -10.40 3.59
CA SER A 130 5.65 -11.02 3.22
C SER A 130 6.88 -10.31 3.78
N ALA A 131 6.71 -9.08 4.27
CA ALA A 131 7.75 -8.24 4.86
C ALA A 131 7.81 -8.36 6.40
N VAL A 132 6.86 -9.06 7.01
CA VAL A 132 6.86 -9.32 8.46
C VAL A 132 8.12 -10.10 8.86
N GLY A 133 8.78 -9.63 9.91
CA GLY A 133 10.08 -10.12 10.37
C GLY A 133 11.30 -9.66 9.57
N LYS A 134 11.10 -8.80 8.54
CA LYS A 134 12.19 -8.23 7.71
C LYS A 134 12.24 -6.70 7.80
N THR A 135 11.21 -6.03 7.30
CA THR A 135 11.07 -4.57 7.37
C THR A 135 9.84 -4.14 8.18
N VAL A 136 8.91 -5.04 8.42
CA VAL A 136 7.73 -4.88 9.27
C VAL A 136 7.93 -5.73 10.52
N PHE A 137 8.17 -5.12 11.66
CA PHE A 137 8.47 -5.84 12.92
C PHE A 137 7.26 -5.92 13.85
N VAL A 138 6.30 -5.00 13.73
CA VAL A 138 5.05 -5.00 14.49
C VAL A 138 3.89 -5.01 13.52
N ASN A 139 2.96 -5.93 13.72
CA ASN A 139 1.74 -6.01 12.92
C ASN A 139 0.59 -6.63 13.72
N TYR A 140 -0.62 -6.41 13.23
CA TYR A 140 -1.88 -6.83 13.86
C TYR A 140 -2.78 -7.61 12.89
N PHE A 141 -2.25 -8.11 11.77
CA PHE A 141 -3.04 -8.78 10.72
C PHE A 141 -3.92 -9.90 11.27
N ASN A 142 -3.40 -10.68 12.22
CA ASN A 142 -4.13 -11.80 12.83
C ASN A 142 -5.10 -11.38 13.95
N HIS A 143 -5.21 -10.10 14.26
CA HIS A 143 -6.04 -9.57 15.33
C HIS A 143 -7.23 -8.75 14.82
N ILE A 144 -7.37 -8.59 13.50
CA ILE A 144 -8.41 -7.79 12.89
C ILE A 144 -9.68 -8.63 12.78
N ASP A 145 -10.69 -8.32 13.60
CA ASP A 145 -11.96 -9.03 13.65
C ASP A 145 -13.11 -8.29 12.93
N CYS A 146 -12.88 -7.04 12.50
CA CYS A 146 -13.92 -6.29 11.82
C CYS A 146 -14.15 -6.79 10.39
N PRO A 147 -15.39 -6.71 9.86
CA PRO A 147 -15.69 -7.06 8.48
C PRO A 147 -14.85 -6.27 7.48
N PHE A 148 -14.37 -6.96 6.46
CA PHE A 148 -13.62 -6.35 5.35
C PHE A 148 -14.35 -6.59 4.03
N THR A 149 -14.77 -5.51 3.37
CA THR A 149 -15.41 -5.56 2.06
C THR A 149 -14.46 -5.00 1.00
N VAL A 150 -14.24 -5.75 -0.08
CA VAL A 150 -13.44 -5.27 -1.21
C VAL A 150 -14.33 -5.03 -2.42
N ILE A 151 -14.22 -3.84 -3.01
CA ILE A 151 -14.86 -3.46 -4.26
C ILE A 151 -13.75 -3.34 -5.32
N TYR A 152 -13.86 -4.11 -6.39
CA TYR A 152 -12.90 -4.09 -7.49
C TYR A 152 -13.59 -4.26 -8.84
N SER A 153 -12.94 -3.80 -9.91
CA SER A 153 -13.41 -4.02 -11.27
C SER A 153 -12.90 -5.35 -11.84
N ILE A 154 -13.71 -6.04 -12.61
CA ILE A 154 -13.34 -7.32 -13.23
C ILE A 154 -12.29 -7.16 -14.34
N ASP A 155 -12.15 -5.95 -14.88
CA ASP A 155 -11.18 -5.57 -15.92
C ASP A 155 -9.94 -4.86 -15.35
N ASP A 156 -9.82 -4.75 -14.01
CA ASP A 156 -8.61 -4.21 -13.35
C ASP A 156 -7.44 -5.19 -13.53
N ASP A 157 -6.33 -4.69 -14.05
CA ASP A 157 -5.12 -5.48 -14.28
C ASP A 157 -4.34 -5.81 -13.01
N ILE A 158 -4.53 -5.04 -11.93
CA ILE A 158 -3.84 -5.17 -10.65
C ILE A 158 -4.75 -5.86 -9.63
N SER A 159 -5.94 -5.28 -9.37
CA SER A 159 -6.89 -5.75 -8.36
C SER A 159 -7.82 -6.83 -8.91
N ARG A 160 -7.26 -7.83 -9.57
CA ARG A 160 -7.98 -9.02 -10.02
C ARG A 160 -8.42 -9.87 -8.84
N LYS A 161 -9.47 -10.67 -9.02
CA LYS A 161 -10.00 -11.58 -7.99
C LYS A 161 -8.90 -12.31 -7.23
N LYS A 162 -7.93 -12.90 -7.93
CA LYS A 162 -6.82 -13.64 -7.33
C LYS A 162 -5.91 -12.79 -6.45
N ASN A 163 -5.72 -11.51 -6.76
CA ASN A 163 -4.96 -10.57 -5.94
C ASN A 163 -5.78 -9.98 -4.79
N VAL A 164 -7.11 -10.04 -4.88
CA VAL A 164 -8.02 -9.61 -3.82
C VAL A 164 -8.17 -10.70 -2.75
N GLU A 165 -8.15 -11.97 -3.17
CA GLU A 165 -8.35 -13.13 -2.29
C GLU A 165 -7.03 -13.70 -1.71
N SER A 166 -5.86 -13.12 -2.07
CA SER A 166 -4.53 -13.57 -1.61
C SER A 166 -4.05 -12.92 -0.31
#